data_704467674892527d51cf14c2985c1352
#
_entry.id   704467674892527d51cf14c2985c1352
#
_cell.length_a   1.000
_cell.length_b   1.000
_cell.length_c   1.000
_cell.angle_alpha   90.00
_cell.angle_beta   90.00
_cell.angle_gamma   90.00
#
_symmetry.space_group_name_H-M   'P 1'
#
loop_
_entity.id
_entity.type
_entity.pdbx_description
1 polymer ?
#
loop_
_entity_poly.entity_id
_entity_poly.type
_entity_poly.pdbx_seq_one_letter_code
_entity_poly.pdbx_strand_id
1 'polypeptide(L)'
;GWVYPWIALAILAGGALLLTPLLSMLQGCGLLADVARMRTWQAIASNLAAWTVLIAGGRLWASPAITGAALVVGGGWVLLTHRRFFSDLLRTPGAGISWREEVWPFQWRIAVSWISSYFTFHLFIPVLFTFNGPAAAGRMGMSLTLATAVYFVATSLLTTKLPRFGELIARRDFAELD
;
A
#
# COMPACT_ATOMS: atom_id res chain seq x y z
N GLY A 1 21.90 7.08 -18.30
CA GLY A 1 20.60 7.69 -18.62
C GLY A 1 19.57 7.44 -17.52
N TRP A 2 18.82 8.43 -17.16
CA TRP A 2 17.77 8.35 -16.10
C TRP A 2 16.48 7.64 -16.56
N VAL A 3 16.27 7.53 -17.87
CA VAL A 3 15.04 7.00 -18.48
C VAL A 3 14.80 5.53 -18.15
N TYR A 4 15.82 4.69 -18.23
CA TYR A 4 15.67 3.23 -17.98
C TYR A 4 15.25 2.90 -16.55
N PRO A 5 15.84 3.51 -15.48
CA PRO A 5 15.35 3.28 -14.12
C PRO A 5 13.89 3.70 -13.91
N TRP A 6 13.43 4.77 -14.57
CA TRP A 6 12.05 5.23 -14.50
C TRP A 6 11.07 4.28 -15.19
N ILE A 7 11.42 3.78 -16.38
CA ILE A 7 10.61 2.77 -17.08
C ILE A 7 10.52 1.50 -16.23
N ALA A 8 11.65 1.01 -15.70
CA ALA A 8 11.67 -0.15 -14.83
C ALA A 8 10.79 0.06 -13.59
N LEU A 9 10.89 1.22 -12.93
CA LEU A 9 10.07 1.57 -11.79
C LEU A 9 8.58 1.57 -12.15
N ALA A 10 8.19 2.15 -13.29
CA ALA A 10 6.81 2.21 -13.74
C ALA A 10 6.22 0.80 -13.99
N ILE A 11 6.99 -0.08 -14.63
CA ILE A 11 6.57 -1.47 -14.88
C ILE A 11 6.41 -2.24 -13.56
N LEU A 12 7.40 -2.13 -12.67
CA LEU A 12 7.37 -2.80 -11.36
C LEU A 12 6.26 -2.25 -10.46
N ALA A 13 6.00 -0.94 -10.48
CA ALA A 13 4.89 -0.33 -9.77
C ALA A 13 3.53 -0.82 -10.31
N GLY A 14 3.39 -0.96 -11.63
CA GLY A 14 2.22 -1.59 -12.24
C GLY A 14 2.00 -3.02 -11.76
N GLY A 15 3.06 -3.83 -11.68
CA GLY A 15 3.01 -5.17 -11.10
C GLY A 15 2.61 -5.17 -9.62
N ALA A 16 3.14 -4.24 -8.83
CA ALA A 16 2.78 -4.09 -7.42
C ALA A 16 1.30 -3.69 -7.23
N LEU A 17 0.75 -2.87 -8.12
CA LEU A 17 -0.67 -2.54 -8.12
C LEU A 17 -1.57 -3.77 -8.33
N LEU A 18 -1.14 -4.73 -9.17
CA LEU A 18 -1.89 -5.97 -9.37
C LEU A 18 -1.88 -6.89 -8.15
N LEU A 19 -0.85 -6.82 -7.29
CA LEU A 19 -0.81 -7.57 -6.03
C LEU A 19 -1.71 -6.98 -4.95
N THR A 20 -1.97 -5.68 -4.98
CA THR A 20 -2.73 -4.98 -3.93
C THR A 20 -4.13 -5.57 -3.71
N PRO A 21 -4.97 -5.80 -4.74
CA PRO A 21 -6.28 -6.42 -4.57
C PRO A 21 -6.21 -7.83 -3.97
N LEU A 22 -5.20 -8.63 -4.39
CA LEU A 22 -5.03 -9.99 -3.88
C LEU A 22 -4.73 -9.99 -2.39
N LEU A 23 -3.84 -9.09 -1.95
CA LEU A 23 -3.51 -8.95 -0.53
C LEU A 23 -4.68 -8.40 0.28
N SER A 24 -5.43 -7.43 -0.27
CA SER A 24 -6.62 -6.89 0.39
C SER A 24 -7.70 -7.95 0.58
N MET A 25 -7.86 -8.84 -0.40
CA MET A 25 -8.78 -9.97 -0.32
C MET A 25 -8.38 -10.96 0.78
N LEU A 26 -7.10 -11.31 0.89
CA LEU A 26 -6.59 -12.17 1.97
C LEU A 26 -6.80 -11.53 3.35
N GLN A 27 -6.63 -10.21 3.46
CA GLN A 27 -6.92 -9.46 4.69
C GLN A 27 -8.41 -9.53 5.05
N GLY A 28 -9.29 -9.38 4.06
CA GLY A 28 -10.74 -9.51 4.23
C GLY A 28 -11.18 -10.92 4.66
N CYS A 29 -10.42 -11.96 4.27
CA CYS A 29 -10.63 -13.34 4.72
C CYS A 29 -10.05 -13.63 6.13
N GLY A 30 -9.60 -12.62 6.87
CA GLY A 30 -9.07 -12.79 8.24
C GLY A 30 -7.61 -13.17 8.33
N LEU A 31 -6.87 -13.29 7.20
CA LEU A 31 -5.44 -13.65 7.16
C LEU A 31 -4.53 -12.41 7.39
N LEU A 32 -4.97 -11.49 8.27
CA LEU A 32 -4.26 -10.25 8.54
C LEU A 32 -2.85 -10.47 9.08
N ALA A 33 -2.67 -11.44 10.00
CA ALA A 33 -1.38 -11.76 10.60
C ALA A 33 -0.37 -12.29 9.57
N ASP A 34 -0.82 -13.13 8.64
CA ASP A 34 0.03 -13.70 7.60
C ASP A 34 0.45 -12.64 6.58
N VAL A 35 -0.48 -11.76 6.18
CA VAL A 35 -0.17 -10.62 5.32
C VAL A 35 0.78 -9.64 6.03
N ALA A 36 0.63 -9.41 7.33
CA ALA A 36 1.53 -8.56 8.10
C ALA A 36 2.96 -9.14 8.15
N ARG A 37 3.11 -10.44 8.40
CA ARG A 37 4.41 -11.13 8.34
C ARG A 37 5.05 -11.01 6.95
N MET A 38 4.28 -11.26 5.90
CA MET A 38 4.76 -11.11 4.53
C MET A 38 5.23 -9.68 4.26
N ARG A 39 4.46 -8.65 4.68
CA ARG A 39 4.86 -7.24 4.55
C ARG A 39 6.15 -6.91 5.30
N THR A 40 6.39 -7.54 6.45
CA THR A 40 7.66 -7.39 7.18
C THR A 40 8.84 -7.95 6.37
N TRP A 41 8.71 -9.15 5.82
CA TRP A 41 9.73 -9.73 4.94
C TRP A 41 9.95 -8.90 3.67
N GLN A 42 8.85 -8.40 3.10
CA GLN A 42 8.88 -7.50 1.96
C GLN A 42 9.67 -6.21 2.26
N ALA A 43 9.44 -5.60 3.43
CA ALA A 43 10.16 -4.41 3.85
C ALA A 43 11.66 -4.69 4.07
N ILE A 44 12.01 -5.81 4.72
CA ILE A 44 13.40 -6.22 4.94
C ILE A 44 14.11 -6.43 3.58
N ALA A 45 13.52 -7.23 2.69
CA ALA A 45 14.09 -7.51 1.38
C ALA A 45 14.25 -6.24 0.53
N SER A 46 13.26 -5.35 0.56
CA SER A 46 13.30 -4.07 -0.16
C SER A 46 14.42 -3.15 0.34
N ASN A 47 14.60 -3.06 1.66
CA ASN A 47 15.70 -2.28 2.23
C ASN A 47 17.07 -2.88 1.90
N LEU A 48 17.23 -4.19 2.01
CA LEU A 48 18.47 -4.87 1.62
C LEU A 48 18.79 -4.67 0.14
N ALA A 49 17.80 -4.78 -0.75
CA ALA A 49 17.97 -4.49 -2.16
C ALA A 49 18.37 -3.04 -2.43
N ALA A 50 17.78 -2.07 -1.71
CA ALA A 50 18.20 -0.68 -1.80
C ALA A 50 19.66 -0.48 -1.40
N TRP A 51 20.06 -1.02 -0.24
CA TRP A 51 21.43 -0.90 0.26
C TRP A 51 22.46 -1.55 -0.68
N THR A 52 22.17 -2.75 -1.20
CA THR A 52 23.09 -3.44 -2.14
C THR A 52 23.28 -2.62 -3.41
N VAL A 53 22.20 -2.07 -3.98
CA VAL A 53 22.29 -1.23 -5.19
C VAL A 53 23.02 0.09 -4.93
N LEU A 54 22.79 0.72 -3.76
CA LEU A 54 23.48 1.97 -3.40
C LEU A 54 24.98 1.75 -3.18
N ILE A 55 25.39 0.69 -2.49
CA ILE A 55 26.78 0.31 -2.28
C ILE A 55 27.47 0.00 -3.60
N ALA A 56 26.76 -0.66 -4.53
CA ALA A 56 27.25 -0.91 -5.88
C ALA A 56 27.28 0.35 -6.79
N GLY A 57 26.92 1.53 -6.26
CA GLY A 57 26.92 2.78 -7.02
C GLY A 57 25.74 2.95 -7.97
N GLY A 58 24.68 2.14 -7.84
CA GLY A 58 23.54 2.09 -8.76
C GLY A 58 22.58 3.29 -8.67
N ARG A 59 22.81 4.23 -7.75
CA ARG A 59 22.10 5.52 -7.60
C ARG A 59 20.59 5.39 -7.88
N LEU A 60 20.12 5.80 -9.08
CA LEU A 60 18.72 5.81 -9.48
C LEU A 60 18.09 4.41 -9.57
N TRP A 61 18.87 3.34 -9.67
CA TRP A 61 18.36 1.96 -9.69
C TRP A 61 17.91 1.46 -8.31
N ALA A 62 18.20 2.20 -7.23
CA ALA A 62 17.72 1.87 -5.90
C ALA A 62 16.17 1.84 -5.82
N SER A 63 15.47 2.78 -6.47
CA SER A 63 14.00 2.82 -6.48
C SER A 63 13.36 1.61 -7.19
N PRO A 64 13.76 1.23 -8.42
CA PRO A 64 13.31 -0.02 -9.04
C PRO A 64 13.65 -1.27 -8.22
N ALA A 65 14.82 -1.30 -7.57
CA ALA A 65 15.25 -2.43 -6.75
C ALA A 65 14.33 -2.63 -5.52
N ILE A 66 13.95 -1.56 -4.84
CA ILE A 66 12.99 -1.59 -3.73
C ILE A 66 11.66 -2.19 -4.19
N THR A 67 11.10 -1.64 -5.27
CA THR A 67 9.80 -2.07 -5.78
C THR A 67 9.85 -3.48 -6.35
N GLY A 68 10.94 -3.84 -7.02
CA GLY A 68 11.18 -5.18 -7.55
C GLY A 68 11.30 -6.23 -6.45
N ALA A 69 12.08 -5.97 -5.40
CA ALA A 69 12.19 -6.86 -4.25
C ALA A 69 10.84 -7.04 -3.55
N ALA A 70 10.08 -5.95 -3.36
CA ALA A 70 8.74 -6.00 -2.81
C ALA A 70 7.80 -6.88 -3.67
N LEU A 71 7.85 -6.73 -4.98
CA LEU A 71 7.04 -7.50 -5.92
C LEU A 71 7.42 -8.99 -5.90
N VAL A 72 8.71 -9.31 -5.89
CA VAL A 72 9.20 -10.71 -5.85
C VAL A 72 8.78 -11.40 -4.56
N VAL A 73 8.98 -10.76 -3.41
CA VAL A 73 8.60 -11.35 -2.12
C VAL A 73 7.08 -11.48 -2.02
N GLY A 74 6.32 -10.42 -2.32
CA GLY A 74 4.86 -10.46 -2.23
C GLY A 74 4.23 -11.41 -3.24
N GLY A 75 4.64 -11.35 -4.49
CA GLY A 75 4.16 -12.23 -5.56
C GLY A 75 4.56 -13.69 -5.33
N GLY A 76 5.81 -13.93 -4.95
CA GLY A 76 6.30 -15.26 -4.61
C GLY A 76 5.52 -15.87 -3.43
N TRP A 77 5.28 -15.09 -2.38
CA TRP A 77 4.48 -15.55 -1.24
C TRP A 77 3.05 -15.91 -1.63
N VAL A 78 2.38 -15.07 -2.41
CA VAL A 78 1.02 -15.34 -2.92
C VAL A 78 0.99 -16.62 -3.75
N LEU A 79 1.93 -16.77 -4.68
CA LEU A 79 2.00 -17.92 -5.58
C LEU A 79 2.36 -19.22 -4.88
N LEU A 80 3.25 -19.19 -3.88
CA LEU A 80 3.68 -20.38 -3.17
C LEU A 80 2.70 -20.81 -2.09
N THR A 81 2.13 -19.86 -1.35
CA THR A 81 1.31 -20.16 -0.16
C THR A 81 -0.18 -20.23 -0.49
N HIS A 82 -0.67 -19.32 -1.36
CA HIS A 82 -2.12 -19.14 -1.58
C HIS A 82 -2.60 -19.46 -3.00
N ARG A 83 -1.77 -20.12 -3.84
CA ARG A 83 -2.15 -20.44 -5.22
C ARG A 83 -3.44 -21.28 -5.33
N ARG A 84 -3.64 -22.22 -4.38
CA ARG A 84 -4.85 -23.04 -4.36
C ARG A 84 -6.08 -22.21 -4.07
N PHE A 85 -6.01 -21.36 -3.06
CA PHE A 85 -7.09 -20.44 -2.71
C PHE A 85 -7.52 -19.59 -3.92
N PHE A 86 -6.59 -19.00 -4.66
CA PHE A 86 -6.91 -18.20 -5.84
C PHE A 86 -7.39 -19.05 -7.02
N SER A 87 -6.86 -20.27 -7.20
CA SER A 87 -7.35 -21.16 -8.25
C SER A 87 -8.78 -21.62 -8.00
N ASP A 88 -9.12 -21.92 -6.77
CA ASP A 88 -10.46 -22.36 -6.37
C ASP A 88 -11.46 -21.20 -6.50
N LEU A 89 -11.04 -19.98 -6.13
CA LEU A 89 -11.82 -18.77 -6.30
C LEU A 89 -12.17 -18.49 -7.76
N LEU A 90 -11.20 -18.64 -8.66
CA LEU A 90 -11.42 -18.44 -10.10
C LEU A 90 -12.31 -19.52 -10.73
N ARG A 91 -12.38 -20.69 -10.12
CA ARG A 91 -13.21 -21.81 -10.58
C ARG A 91 -14.63 -21.79 -10.01
N THR A 92 -14.84 -21.10 -8.91
CA THR A 92 -16.16 -20.99 -8.29
C THR A 92 -16.93 -19.88 -9.01
N PRO A 93 -18.06 -20.17 -9.69
CA PRO A 93 -18.90 -19.14 -10.24
C PRO A 93 -19.46 -18.30 -9.08
N GLY A 94 -18.93 -17.09 -8.93
CA GLY A 94 -19.37 -16.16 -7.89
C GLY A 94 -20.82 -15.73 -8.11
N ALA A 95 -21.55 -15.49 -7.05
CA ALA A 95 -22.77 -14.71 -7.12
C ALA A 95 -22.42 -13.37 -7.77
N GLY A 96 -23.05 -13.06 -8.90
CA GLY A 96 -22.70 -11.89 -9.69
C GLY A 96 -22.93 -10.62 -8.88
N ILE A 97 -21.84 -10.06 -8.36
CA ILE A 97 -21.85 -8.75 -7.70
C ILE A 97 -22.13 -7.72 -8.78
N SER A 98 -23.17 -6.94 -8.63
CA SER A 98 -23.47 -5.82 -9.51
C SER A 98 -22.47 -4.69 -9.24
N TRP A 99 -21.44 -4.58 -10.11
CA TRP A 99 -20.43 -3.53 -10.00
C TRP A 99 -21.05 -2.12 -9.90
N ARG A 100 -22.09 -1.88 -10.69
CA ARG A 100 -22.73 -0.56 -10.80
C ARG A 100 -23.58 -0.19 -9.57
N GLU A 101 -24.22 -1.18 -8.95
CA GLU A 101 -25.16 -0.94 -7.85
C GLU A 101 -24.50 -1.08 -6.49
N GLU A 102 -23.58 -2.02 -6.34
CA GLU A 102 -22.96 -2.34 -5.06
C GLU A 102 -21.58 -1.69 -4.87
N VAL A 103 -20.73 -1.70 -5.91
CA VAL A 103 -19.34 -1.26 -5.79
C VAL A 103 -19.17 0.21 -6.12
N TRP A 104 -19.75 0.68 -7.23
CA TRP A 104 -19.56 2.03 -7.74
C TRP A 104 -19.96 3.15 -6.78
N PRO A 105 -21.14 3.12 -6.10
CA PRO A 105 -21.55 4.20 -5.20
C PRO A 105 -20.61 4.36 -4.00
N PHE A 106 -20.00 3.26 -3.55
CA PHE A 106 -19.04 3.26 -2.46
C PHE A 106 -17.67 3.75 -2.93
N GLN A 107 -17.17 3.24 -4.05
CA GLN A 107 -15.88 3.60 -4.61
C GLN A 107 -15.80 5.08 -5.02
N TRP A 108 -16.88 5.63 -5.57
CA TRP A 108 -16.94 7.06 -5.90
C TRP A 108 -16.72 7.95 -4.68
N ARG A 109 -17.39 7.66 -3.57
CA ARG A 109 -17.24 8.43 -2.33
C ARG A 109 -15.81 8.37 -1.80
N ILE A 110 -15.20 7.19 -1.83
CA ILE A 110 -13.80 7.01 -1.46
C ILE A 110 -12.90 7.80 -2.41
N ALA A 111 -13.11 7.74 -3.72
CA ALA A 111 -12.31 8.46 -4.70
C ALA A 111 -12.33 9.97 -4.46
N VAL A 112 -13.51 10.56 -4.20
CA VAL A 112 -13.64 11.98 -3.87
C VAL A 112 -12.86 12.33 -2.60
N SER A 113 -12.97 11.50 -1.56
CA SER A 113 -12.23 11.69 -0.31
C SER A 113 -10.70 11.64 -0.54
N TRP A 114 -10.22 10.68 -1.32
CA TRP A 114 -8.80 10.57 -1.65
C TRP A 114 -8.29 11.74 -2.48
N ILE A 115 -9.06 12.18 -3.47
CA ILE A 115 -8.73 13.35 -4.30
C ILE A 115 -8.62 14.60 -3.40
N SER A 116 -9.59 14.83 -2.53
CA SER A 116 -9.57 15.95 -1.58
C SER A 116 -8.36 15.90 -0.65
N SER A 117 -8.06 14.72 -0.11
CA SER A 117 -6.88 14.52 0.74
C SER A 117 -5.58 14.76 -0.02
N TYR A 118 -5.49 14.31 -1.27
CA TYR A 118 -4.32 14.55 -2.12
C TYR A 118 -4.05 16.04 -2.28
N PHE A 119 -5.05 16.82 -2.65
CA PHE A 119 -4.91 18.27 -2.77
C PHE A 119 -4.53 18.94 -1.45
N THR A 120 -5.08 18.50 -0.34
CA THR A 120 -4.79 19.07 0.97
C THR A 120 -3.35 18.82 1.42
N PHE A 121 -2.84 17.60 1.25
CA PHE A 121 -1.55 17.21 1.84
C PHE A 121 -0.39 17.20 0.85
N HIS A 122 -0.61 16.94 -0.43
CA HIS A 122 0.46 16.81 -1.42
C HIS A 122 0.70 18.05 -2.26
N LEU A 123 -0.27 18.99 -2.32
CA LEU A 123 -0.10 20.22 -3.09
C LEU A 123 0.92 21.17 -2.46
N PHE A 124 1.14 21.11 -1.15
CA PHE A 124 2.05 22.01 -0.44
C PHE A 124 3.49 21.94 -0.99
N ILE A 125 4.01 20.76 -1.27
CA ILE A 125 5.39 20.60 -1.74
C ILE A 125 5.59 21.22 -3.12
N PRO A 126 4.77 20.95 -4.14
CA PRO A 126 4.85 21.62 -5.44
C PRO A 126 4.69 23.14 -5.37
N VAL A 127 3.77 23.61 -4.56
CA VAL A 127 3.56 25.07 -4.38
C VAL A 127 4.80 25.71 -3.75
N LEU A 128 5.32 25.16 -2.66
CA LEU A 128 6.55 25.65 -2.05
C LEU A 128 7.75 25.60 -3.01
N PHE A 129 7.85 24.54 -3.80
CA PHE A 129 8.90 24.41 -4.80
C PHE A 129 8.83 25.54 -5.82
N THR A 130 7.64 25.89 -6.29
CA THR A 130 7.43 26.92 -7.32
C THR A 130 7.69 28.33 -6.78
N PHE A 131 7.25 28.64 -5.55
CA PHE A 131 7.32 30.00 -5.00
C PHE A 131 8.55 30.24 -4.11
N ASN A 132 9.04 29.25 -3.38
CA ASN A 132 10.11 29.38 -2.38
C ASN A 132 11.37 28.59 -2.72
N GLY A 133 11.35 27.85 -3.83
CA GLY A 133 12.48 27.09 -4.33
C GLY A 133 12.70 25.70 -3.67
N PRO A 134 13.67 24.92 -4.19
CA PRO A 134 13.85 23.52 -3.83
C PRO A 134 14.26 23.30 -2.37
N ALA A 135 15.01 24.24 -1.78
CA ALA A 135 15.46 24.11 -0.39
C ALA A 135 14.31 24.21 0.63
N ALA A 136 13.32 25.09 0.37
CA ALA A 136 12.14 25.23 1.20
C ALA A 136 11.22 24.01 1.06
N ALA A 137 10.99 23.55 -0.17
CA ALA A 137 10.22 22.35 -0.44
C ALA A 137 10.85 21.09 0.19
N GLY A 138 12.19 20.97 0.15
CA GLY A 138 12.92 19.88 0.78
C GLY A 138 12.75 19.87 2.31
N ARG A 139 12.90 21.00 2.97
CA ARG A 139 12.69 21.11 4.44
C ARG A 139 11.27 20.76 4.83
N MET A 140 10.28 21.23 4.10
CA MET A 140 8.87 20.90 4.34
C MET A 140 8.61 19.40 4.12
N GLY A 141 9.17 18.80 3.06
CA GLY A 141 9.06 17.38 2.78
C GLY A 141 9.63 16.51 3.92
N MET A 142 10.78 16.89 4.48
CA MET A 142 11.36 16.18 5.64
C MET A 142 10.45 16.30 6.88
N SER A 143 9.92 17.49 7.16
CA SER A 143 9.01 17.71 8.29
C SER A 143 7.72 16.91 8.14
N LEU A 144 7.13 16.87 6.94
CA LEU A 144 5.96 16.06 6.65
C LEU A 144 6.23 14.57 6.77
N THR A 145 7.41 14.10 6.36
CA THR A 145 7.81 12.69 6.50
C THR A 145 7.88 12.29 7.97
N LEU A 146 8.48 13.13 8.83
CA LEU A 146 8.54 12.88 10.27
C LEU A 146 7.14 12.89 10.90
N ALA A 147 6.32 13.87 10.58
CA ALA A 147 4.94 13.94 11.06
C ALA A 147 4.11 12.72 10.63
N THR A 148 4.29 12.27 9.38
CA THR A 148 3.64 11.08 8.85
C THR A 148 4.11 9.81 9.57
N ALA A 149 5.40 9.69 9.89
CA ALA A 149 5.93 8.56 10.64
C ALA A 149 5.29 8.48 12.06
N VAL A 150 5.18 9.61 12.77
CA VAL A 150 4.50 9.67 14.06
C VAL A 150 3.02 9.30 13.92
N TYR A 151 2.34 9.80 12.90
CA TYR A 151 0.96 9.47 12.61
C TYR A 151 0.77 7.95 12.38
N PHE A 152 1.64 7.30 11.61
CA PHE A 152 1.60 5.86 11.37
C PHE A 152 1.79 5.05 12.66
N VAL A 153 2.72 5.45 13.52
CA VAL A 153 2.90 4.79 14.83
C VAL A 153 1.64 4.92 15.67
N ALA A 154 1.07 6.13 15.77
CA ALA A 154 -0.13 6.38 16.56
C ALA A 154 -1.35 5.61 16.05
N THR A 155 -1.52 5.52 14.72
CA THR A 155 -2.66 4.83 14.10
C THR A 155 -2.49 3.32 13.95
N SER A 156 -1.27 2.79 14.12
CA SER A 156 -0.99 1.35 13.99
C SER A 156 -1.82 0.50 14.95
N LEU A 157 -2.02 0.97 16.18
CA LEU A 157 -2.83 0.29 17.19
C LEU A 157 -4.31 0.26 16.79
N LEU A 158 -4.83 1.35 16.25
CA LEU A 158 -6.21 1.45 15.78
C LEU A 158 -6.46 0.52 14.59
N THR A 159 -5.56 0.51 13.61
CA THR A 159 -5.71 -0.33 12.40
C THR A 159 -5.74 -1.82 12.71
N THR A 160 -5.04 -2.27 13.74
CA THR A 160 -5.08 -3.68 14.18
C THR A 160 -6.41 -4.05 14.85
N LYS A 161 -7.13 -3.08 15.43
CA LYS A 161 -8.42 -3.30 16.12
C LYS A 161 -9.64 -3.09 15.21
N LEU A 162 -9.48 -2.39 14.07
CA LEU A 162 -10.58 -2.09 13.15
C LEU A 162 -11.40 -3.32 12.70
N PRO A 163 -10.80 -4.48 12.36
CA PRO A 163 -11.58 -5.65 11.97
C PRO A 163 -12.48 -6.15 13.12
N ARG A 164 -11.98 -6.13 14.36
CA ARG A 164 -12.74 -6.54 15.53
C ARG A 164 -13.91 -5.57 15.80
N PHE A 165 -13.68 -4.26 15.66
CA PHE A 165 -14.75 -3.27 15.77
C PHE A 165 -15.83 -3.47 14.73
N GLY A 166 -15.45 -3.77 13.47
CA GLY A 166 -16.39 -4.10 12.41
C GLY A 166 -17.24 -5.33 12.74
N GLU A 167 -16.65 -6.36 13.32
CA GLU A 167 -17.35 -7.57 13.75
C GLU A 167 -18.33 -7.30 14.90
N LEU A 168 -17.91 -6.58 15.93
CA LEU A 168 -18.76 -6.21 17.08
C LEU A 168 -19.95 -5.35 16.66
N ILE A 169 -19.72 -4.37 15.77
CA ILE A 169 -20.80 -3.54 15.20
C ILE A 169 -21.78 -4.39 14.42
N ALA A 170 -21.29 -5.33 13.60
CA ALA A 170 -22.15 -6.24 12.83
C ALA A 170 -23.01 -7.15 13.73
N ARG A 171 -22.45 -7.57 14.86
CA ARG A 171 -23.16 -8.36 15.91
C ARG A 171 -24.02 -7.51 16.82
N ARG A 172 -23.97 -6.18 16.74
CA ARG A 172 -24.64 -5.21 17.63
C ARG A 172 -24.24 -5.38 19.10
N ASP A 173 -23.05 -5.86 19.37
CA ASP A 173 -22.52 -6.03 20.72
C ASP A 173 -21.77 -4.76 21.13
N PHE A 174 -22.55 -3.77 21.56
CA PHE A 174 -22.02 -2.47 21.96
C PHE A 174 -21.42 -2.49 23.36
N ALA A 175 -21.70 -3.52 24.18
CA ALA A 175 -21.17 -3.64 25.53
C ALA A 175 -19.67 -4.00 25.55
N GLU A 176 -19.16 -4.64 24.52
CA GLU A 176 -17.73 -4.97 24.39
C GLU A 176 -16.95 -3.89 23.60
N LEU A 177 -17.64 -2.85 23.11
CA LEU A 177 -17.07 -1.72 22.38
C LEU A 177 -16.63 -0.57 23.32
N ASP A 178 -17.21 -0.46 24.52
CA ASP A 178 -16.86 0.48 25.59
C ASP A 178 -15.73 -0.07 26.47
#